data_dd4f5e06d8375088995df3292fd40ed7
#
_entry.id   dd4f5e06d8375088995df3292fd40ed7
#
_cell.length_a   1.000
_cell.length_b   1.000
_cell.length_c   1.000
_cell.angle_alpha   90.00
_cell.angle_beta   90.00
_cell.angle_gamma   90.00
#
_symmetry.space_group_name_H-M   'P 1'
#
loop_
_entity.id
_entity.type
_entity.pdbx_description
1 polymer ?
#
loop_
_entity_poly.entity_id
_entity_poly.type
_entity_poly.pdbx_seq_one_letter_code
_entity_poly.pdbx_strand_id
1 'polypeptide(L)'
;MVENYSYPTGSSSPIVLFDSVCSGYSGRKVLEDVSFRIDEPAIYVVLGPNGAGKTTLFRTLAGILKPYSGRAEIGGYPSEFQQAREHLEYLTHIDGIPEGMSVINALRFYANISGATETDVQRVINLLDLGDLSVKRFGQLSQGQKKRVSVGRIFLREKKVYLLDEPTSNMDPKMAGEIRDLVLRLSKDKVILYSSHNLFEAREIGSKVIVIKNGKLALFGNISDIKTEKYTIGIRTVGLDEVPFSIGKEGDYYLFELQGPEEVPSLISKLSGKGVQIREVKEMQNPLEELFK
;
A
#
# COMPACT_ATOMS: atom_id res chain seq x y z
N MET A 1 -26.47 -14.29 21.98
CA MET A 1 -27.42 -14.64 20.92
C MET A 1 -26.70 -14.33 19.63
N VAL A 2 -26.39 -15.38 18.83
CA VAL A 2 -25.81 -15.21 17.49
C VAL A 2 -27.00 -14.99 16.59
N GLU A 3 -27.25 -13.76 16.16
CA GLU A 3 -28.25 -13.51 15.12
C GLU A 3 -27.77 -14.22 13.85
N ASN A 4 -28.62 -15.15 13.37
CA ASN A 4 -28.42 -15.81 12.08
C ASN A 4 -28.62 -14.77 10.97
N TYR A 5 -27.52 -14.18 10.51
CA TYR A 5 -27.53 -13.38 9.29
C TYR A 5 -27.73 -14.30 8.09
N SER A 6 -28.95 -14.33 7.57
CA SER A 6 -29.27 -14.99 6.30
C SER A 6 -29.02 -13.99 5.15
N TYR A 7 -28.04 -14.28 4.32
CA TYR A 7 -27.86 -13.60 3.03
C TYR A 7 -29.02 -13.92 2.09
N PRO A 8 -29.46 -12.96 1.24
CA PRO A 8 -30.40 -13.27 0.17
C PRO A 8 -29.79 -14.35 -0.73
N THR A 9 -30.51 -15.46 -0.89
CA THR A 9 -30.14 -16.57 -1.77
C THR A 9 -30.06 -16.08 -3.21
N GLY A 10 -28.83 -15.98 -3.77
CA GLY A 10 -28.64 -15.63 -5.18
C GLY A 10 -27.35 -14.88 -5.56
N SER A 11 -26.65 -14.23 -4.63
CA SER A 11 -25.34 -13.63 -4.89
C SER A 11 -24.28 -14.25 -3.98
N SER A 12 -23.13 -14.60 -4.53
CA SER A 12 -21.97 -15.01 -3.72
C SER A 12 -21.65 -13.92 -2.70
N SER A 13 -21.41 -14.31 -1.43
CA SER A 13 -20.99 -13.35 -0.40
C SER A 13 -19.73 -12.62 -0.86
N PRO A 14 -19.65 -11.29 -0.69
CA PRO A 14 -18.47 -10.53 -1.07
C PRO A 14 -17.24 -11.01 -0.31
N ILE A 15 -16.07 -10.90 -0.92
CA ILE A 15 -14.80 -11.17 -0.24
C ILE A 15 -14.56 -10.08 0.80
N VAL A 16 -14.84 -8.81 0.45
CA VAL A 16 -14.80 -7.66 1.36
C VAL A 16 -16.04 -6.80 1.13
N LEU A 17 -16.73 -6.44 2.21
CA LEU A 17 -17.83 -5.48 2.20
C LEU A 17 -17.52 -4.33 3.17
N PHE A 18 -17.71 -3.13 2.69
CA PHE A 18 -17.70 -1.91 3.48
C PHE A 18 -18.97 -1.14 3.09
N ASP A 19 -19.95 -1.04 3.99
CA ASP A 19 -21.28 -0.55 3.68
C ASP A 19 -21.67 0.55 4.67
N SER A 20 -21.71 1.79 4.19
CA SER A 20 -22.09 3.00 4.93
C SER A 20 -21.29 3.18 6.23
N VAL A 21 -19.99 2.85 6.19
CA VAL A 21 -19.17 2.80 7.39
C VAL A 21 -18.73 4.19 7.82
N CYS A 22 -19.05 4.51 9.09
CA CYS A 22 -18.42 5.59 9.84
C CYS A 22 -17.49 4.97 10.90
N SER A 23 -16.22 5.39 10.94
CA SER A 23 -15.23 4.86 11.87
C SER A 23 -14.22 5.94 12.28
N GLY A 24 -13.54 5.73 13.42
CA GLY A 24 -12.56 6.68 13.92
C GLY A 24 -12.11 6.36 15.35
N TYR A 25 -11.64 7.38 16.06
CA TYR A 25 -11.01 7.24 17.38
C TYR A 25 -11.67 8.16 18.40
N SER A 26 -11.93 7.65 19.62
CA SER A 26 -12.42 8.46 20.76
C SER A 26 -13.62 9.35 20.40
N GLY A 27 -14.59 8.82 19.65
CA GLY A 27 -15.79 9.55 19.22
C GLY A 27 -15.60 10.49 18.02
N ARG A 28 -14.36 10.74 17.58
CA ARG A 28 -14.08 11.54 16.38
C ARG A 28 -14.11 10.66 15.15
N LYS A 29 -15.00 10.97 14.22
CA LYS A 29 -15.07 10.30 12.92
C LYS A 29 -13.83 10.67 12.08
N VAL A 30 -13.24 9.66 11.45
CA VAL A 30 -12.17 9.77 10.46
C VAL A 30 -12.67 9.26 9.10
N LEU A 31 -13.51 8.23 9.09
CA LEU A 31 -14.24 7.77 7.92
C LEU A 31 -15.72 8.12 8.08
N GLU A 32 -16.33 8.63 7.02
CA GLU A 32 -17.71 9.06 6.97
C GLU A 32 -18.42 8.46 5.75
N ASP A 33 -19.39 7.58 6.01
CA ASP A 33 -20.26 6.98 4.99
C ASP A 33 -19.51 6.36 3.82
N VAL A 34 -18.48 5.56 4.13
CA VAL A 34 -17.65 4.88 3.12
C VAL A 34 -18.32 3.58 2.73
N SER A 35 -18.52 3.36 1.41
CA SER A 35 -19.13 2.15 0.87
C SER A 35 -18.39 1.65 -0.35
N PHE A 36 -17.97 0.38 -0.33
CA PHE A 36 -17.44 -0.36 -1.48
C PHE A 36 -17.59 -1.86 -1.27
N ARG A 37 -17.51 -2.61 -2.38
CA ARG A 37 -17.64 -4.06 -2.38
C ARG A 37 -16.54 -4.67 -3.26
N ILE A 38 -15.90 -5.73 -2.77
CA ILE A 38 -14.89 -6.51 -3.49
C ILE A 38 -15.38 -7.94 -3.62
N ASP A 39 -15.52 -8.40 -4.87
CA ASP A 39 -16.02 -9.72 -5.21
C ASP A 39 -14.98 -10.61 -5.89
N GLU A 40 -13.87 -10.04 -6.38
CA GLU A 40 -12.86 -10.74 -7.15
C GLU A 40 -11.44 -10.54 -6.59
N PRO A 41 -10.56 -11.57 -6.68
CA PRO A 41 -9.15 -11.43 -6.36
C PRO A 41 -8.46 -10.41 -7.27
N ALA A 42 -7.82 -9.44 -6.67
CA ALA A 42 -6.99 -8.43 -7.35
C ALA A 42 -6.18 -7.63 -6.32
N ILE A 43 -5.26 -6.80 -6.79
CA ILE A 43 -4.63 -5.77 -5.96
C ILE A 43 -5.45 -4.49 -6.08
N TYR A 44 -6.04 -4.09 -4.96
CA TYR A 44 -6.79 -2.84 -4.78
C TYR A 44 -5.90 -1.83 -4.08
N VAL A 45 -5.46 -0.81 -4.79
CA VAL A 45 -4.64 0.23 -4.16
C VAL A 45 -5.53 1.25 -3.48
N VAL A 46 -5.34 1.40 -2.16
CA VAL A 46 -6.02 2.40 -1.35
C VAL A 46 -5.21 3.69 -1.39
N LEU A 47 -5.64 4.64 -2.20
CA LEU A 47 -4.97 5.92 -2.42
C LEU A 47 -5.58 7.02 -1.56
N GLY A 48 -4.73 7.94 -1.13
CA GLY A 48 -5.14 9.13 -0.40
C GLY A 48 -3.95 9.83 0.25
N PRO A 49 -4.04 11.13 0.53
CA PRO A 49 -3.00 11.86 1.25
C PRO A 49 -2.83 11.33 2.67
N ASN A 50 -1.77 11.77 3.34
CA ASN A 50 -1.58 11.48 4.76
C ASN A 50 -2.76 12.06 5.56
N GLY A 51 -3.32 11.26 6.48
CA GLY A 51 -4.50 11.64 7.26
C GLY A 51 -5.85 11.45 6.55
N ALA A 52 -5.90 10.98 5.29
CA ALA A 52 -7.17 10.75 4.57
C ALA A 52 -8.06 9.66 5.19
N GLY A 53 -7.51 8.76 6.02
CA GLY A 53 -8.25 7.68 6.66
C GLY A 53 -7.86 6.26 6.20
N LYS A 54 -6.81 6.08 5.38
CA LYS A 54 -6.35 4.77 4.87
C LYS A 54 -6.10 3.76 6.00
N THR A 55 -5.28 4.12 6.99
CA THR A 55 -5.01 3.27 8.16
C THR A 55 -6.26 2.99 8.99
N THR A 56 -7.18 3.96 9.10
CA THR A 56 -8.46 3.78 9.79
C THR A 56 -9.34 2.76 9.06
N LEU A 57 -9.40 2.83 7.74
CA LEU A 57 -10.08 1.83 6.89
C LEU A 57 -9.50 0.43 7.14
N PHE A 58 -8.17 0.28 7.10
CA PHE A 58 -7.51 -1.00 7.34
C PHE A 58 -7.75 -1.54 8.74
N ARG A 59 -7.65 -0.68 9.78
CA ARG A 59 -7.93 -1.08 11.16
C ARG A 59 -9.39 -1.49 11.37
N THR A 60 -10.33 -0.86 10.65
CA THR A 60 -11.74 -1.24 10.70
C THR A 60 -11.96 -2.59 10.03
N LEU A 61 -11.38 -2.83 8.84
CA LEU A 61 -11.43 -4.14 8.17
C LEU A 61 -10.73 -5.25 8.98
N ALA A 62 -9.64 -4.93 9.67
CA ALA A 62 -8.93 -5.87 10.55
C ALA A 62 -9.65 -6.14 11.88
N GLY A 63 -10.79 -5.50 12.14
CA GLY A 63 -11.55 -5.64 13.38
C GLY A 63 -10.83 -5.07 14.61
N ILE A 64 -9.84 -4.18 14.41
CA ILE A 64 -9.14 -3.45 15.46
C ILE A 64 -9.98 -2.25 15.92
N LEU A 65 -10.68 -1.61 14.97
CA LEU A 65 -11.62 -0.55 15.23
C LEU A 65 -13.03 -1.04 14.91
N LYS A 66 -13.92 -0.93 15.89
CA LYS A 66 -15.35 -1.14 15.65
C LYS A 66 -15.94 0.09 14.98
N PRO A 67 -16.66 -0.05 13.85
CA PRO A 67 -17.34 1.09 13.23
C PRO A 67 -18.38 1.69 14.18
N TYR A 68 -18.58 3.01 14.09
CA TYR A 68 -19.66 3.72 14.80
C TYR A 68 -21.01 3.44 14.16
N SER A 69 -21.03 3.26 12.84
CA SER A 69 -22.22 2.88 12.06
C SER A 69 -21.79 2.18 10.78
N GLY A 70 -22.74 1.52 10.11
CA GLY A 70 -22.49 0.74 8.91
C GLY A 70 -21.94 -0.65 9.21
N ARG A 71 -21.49 -1.35 8.16
CA ARG A 71 -20.98 -2.73 8.23
C ARG A 71 -19.67 -2.87 7.51
N ALA A 72 -18.67 -3.49 8.15
CA ALA A 72 -17.42 -3.94 7.56
C ALA A 72 -17.33 -5.46 7.69
N GLU A 73 -17.19 -6.17 6.57
CA GLU A 73 -17.20 -7.64 6.54
C GLU A 73 -16.03 -8.19 5.72
N ILE A 74 -15.51 -9.33 6.16
CA ILE A 74 -14.49 -10.12 5.45
C ILE A 74 -14.99 -11.56 5.31
N GLY A 75 -15.09 -12.07 4.09
CA GLY A 75 -15.57 -13.41 3.80
C GLY A 75 -17.00 -13.68 4.27
N GLY A 76 -17.82 -12.63 4.35
CA GLY A 76 -19.19 -12.71 4.83
C GLY A 76 -19.35 -12.64 6.35
N TYR A 77 -18.28 -12.36 7.11
CA TYR A 77 -18.32 -12.21 8.57
C TYR A 77 -18.00 -10.76 8.96
N PRO A 78 -18.74 -10.19 9.94
CA PRO A 78 -18.40 -8.88 10.49
C PRO A 78 -16.94 -8.83 10.95
N SER A 79 -16.23 -7.75 10.63
CA SER A 79 -14.77 -7.63 10.79
C SER A 79 -14.29 -7.79 12.24
N GLU A 80 -15.14 -7.45 13.22
CA GLU A 80 -14.85 -7.63 14.65
C GLU A 80 -14.85 -9.08 15.10
N PHE A 81 -15.40 -10.02 14.33
CA PHE A 81 -15.50 -11.42 14.71
C PHE A 81 -14.25 -12.22 14.37
N GLN A 82 -14.01 -13.28 15.13
CA GLN A 82 -12.87 -14.17 14.91
C GLN A 82 -12.89 -14.81 13.52
N GLN A 83 -14.08 -15.17 13.04
CA GLN A 83 -14.27 -15.79 11.71
C GLN A 83 -13.74 -14.89 10.58
N ALA A 84 -13.94 -13.57 10.66
CA ALA A 84 -13.39 -12.64 9.69
C ALA A 84 -11.84 -12.67 9.70
N ARG A 85 -11.23 -12.74 10.88
CA ARG A 85 -9.76 -12.80 11.05
C ARG A 85 -9.15 -14.09 10.50
N GLU A 86 -9.92 -15.16 10.38
CA GLU A 86 -9.46 -16.40 9.74
C GLU A 86 -9.20 -16.21 8.24
N HIS A 87 -9.82 -15.22 7.62
CA HIS A 87 -9.68 -14.89 6.19
C HIS A 87 -8.68 -13.77 5.90
N LEU A 88 -8.13 -13.10 6.93
CA LEU A 88 -7.38 -11.85 6.80
C LEU A 88 -6.00 -11.95 7.44
N GLU A 89 -5.01 -11.27 6.83
CA GLU A 89 -3.76 -10.83 7.48
C GLU A 89 -3.55 -9.34 7.27
N TYR A 90 -2.91 -8.71 8.26
CA TYR A 90 -2.66 -7.26 8.25
C TYR A 90 -1.19 -6.94 8.53
N LEU A 91 -0.52 -6.36 7.55
CA LEU A 91 0.79 -5.75 7.68
C LEU A 91 0.63 -4.27 8.03
N THR A 92 0.92 -3.92 9.27
CA THR A 92 0.95 -2.53 9.73
C THR A 92 2.24 -1.84 9.25
N HIS A 93 2.29 -0.52 9.34
CA HIS A 93 3.51 0.25 9.07
C HIS A 93 4.65 -0.07 10.07
N ILE A 94 4.33 -0.63 11.24
CA ILE A 94 5.31 -1.11 12.23
C ILE A 94 5.57 -2.59 12.02
N ASP A 95 6.83 -2.98 11.91
CA ASP A 95 7.20 -4.37 11.66
C ASP A 95 6.77 -5.34 12.77
N GLY A 96 6.77 -4.88 14.02
CA GLY A 96 6.31 -5.67 15.17
C GLY A 96 7.22 -6.84 15.54
N ILE A 97 8.43 -6.91 14.98
CA ILE A 97 9.41 -7.96 15.27
C ILE A 97 10.48 -7.40 16.21
N PRO A 98 10.74 -8.04 17.38
CA PRO A 98 11.79 -7.60 18.30
C PRO A 98 13.18 -7.63 17.63
N GLU A 99 13.95 -6.56 17.77
CA GLU A 99 15.27 -6.43 17.12
C GLU A 99 16.29 -7.50 17.56
N GLY A 100 16.17 -8.01 18.77
CA GLY A 100 17.05 -9.07 19.30
C GLY A 100 16.70 -10.47 18.82
N MET A 101 15.54 -10.66 18.18
CA MET A 101 15.07 -11.97 17.70
C MET A 101 15.70 -12.31 16.35
N SER A 102 16.13 -13.56 16.15
CA SER A 102 16.59 -13.99 14.83
C SER A 102 15.39 -14.13 13.86
N VAL A 103 15.66 -13.96 12.55
CA VAL A 103 14.61 -14.07 11.51
C VAL A 103 13.85 -15.39 11.61
N ILE A 104 14.56 -16.51 11.71
CA ILE A 104 13.93 -17.84 11.81
C ILE A 104 13.04 -17.95 13.06
N ASN A 105 13.48 -17.41 14.20
CA ASN A 105 12.71 -17.47 15.44
C ASN A 105 11.51 -16.52 15.37
N ALA A 106 11.62 -15.38 14.70
CA ALA A 106 10.50 -14.49 14.45
C ALA A 106 9.44 -15.17 13.57
N LEU A 107 9.83 -15.79 12.46
CA LEU A 107 8.91 -16.50 11.59
C LEU A 107 8.23 -17.68 12.32
N ARG A 108 8.97 -18.46 13.11
CA ARG A 108 8.41 -19.55 13.94
C ARG A 108 7.45 -19.03 15.00
N PHE A 109 7.77 -17.92 15.65
CA PHE A 109 6.88 -17.29 16.63
C PHE A 109 5.54 -16.92 16.00
N TYR A 110 5.56 -16.24 14.83
CA TYR A 110 4.34 -15.88 14.13
C TYR A 110 3.62 -17.08 13.50
N ALA A 111 4.36 -18.10 13.07
CA ALA A 111 3.76 -19.35 12.62
C ALA A 111 2.93 -20.03 13.73
N ASN A 112 3.48 -20.10 14.94
CA ASN A 112 2.77 -20.63 16.10
C ASN A 112 1.49 -19.84 16.42
N ILE A 113 1.53 -18.51 16.34
CA ILE A 113 0.35 -17.66 16.58
C ILE A 113 -0.71 -17.86 15.51
N SER A 114 -0.30 -17.95 14.24
CA SER A 114 -1.24 -18.09 13.11
C SER A 114 -1.71 -19.51 12.86
N GLY A 115 -1.15 -20.51 13.55
CA GLY A 115 -1.40 -21.92 13.30
C GLY A 115 -0.74 -22.44 12.02
N ALA A 116 0.33 -21.79 11.55
CA ALA A 116 1.17 -22.25 10.46
C ALA A 116 2.18 -23.29 10.95
N THR A 117 2.70 -24.10 10.04
CA THR A 117 3.62 -25.22 10.32
C THR A 117 5.08 -24.81 10.06
N GLU A 118 6.04 -25.65 10.49
CA GLU A 118 7.46 -25.47 10.13
C GLU A 118 7.66 -25.54 8.60
N THR A 119 6.85 -26.33 7.90
CA THR A 119 6.88 -26.38 6.43
C THR A 119 6.50 -25.04 5.81
N ASP A 120 5.55 -24.31 6.41
CA ASP A 120 5.17 -22.96 5.96
C ASP A 120 6.30 -21.95 6.22
N VAL A 121 6.99 -22.08 7.36
CA VAL A 121 8.17 -21.26 7.66
C VAL A 121 9.25 -21.47 6.60
N GLN A 122 9.57 -22.72 6.25
CA GLN A 122 10.57 -23.01 5.22
C GLN A 122 10.13 -22.55 3.83
N ARG A 123 8.83 -22.70 3.50
CA ARG A 123 8.24 -22.16 2.27
C ARG A 123 8.46 -20.63 2.16
N VAL A 124 8.19 -19.90 3.24
CA VAL A 124 8.37 -18.44 3.28
C VAL A 124 9.83 -18.05 3.18
N ILE A 125 10.73 -18.76 3.88
CA ILE A 125 12.19 -18.51 3.80
C ILE A 125 12.67 -18.67 2.36
N ASN A 126 12.29 -19.73 1.67
CA ASN A 126 12.69 -19.99 0.29
C ASN A 126 12.07 -18.98 -0.68
N LEU A 127 10.76 -18.71 -0.55
CA LEU A 127 10.01 -17.79 -1.42
C LEU A 127 10.57 -16.36 -1.39
N LEU A 128 11.09 -15.93 -0.23
CA LEU A 128 11.55 -14.58 0.01
C LEU A 128 13.08 -14.46 0.04
N ASP A 129 13.78 -15.55 -0.29
CA ASP A 129 15.25 -15.60 -0.28
C ASP A 129 15.83 -15.09 1.06
N LEU A 130 15.32 -15.67 2.16
CA LEU A 130 15.75 -15.32 3.52
C LEU A 130 16.77 -16.30 4.09
N GLY A 131 17.25 -17.26 3.32
CA GLY A 131 18.13 -18.33 3.80
C GLY A 131 19.35 -17.79 4.57
N ASP A 132 20.13 -16.93 3.93
CA ASP A 132 21.34 -16.32 4.50
C ASP A 132 21.04 -15.34 5.65
N LEU A 133 19.81 -14.87 5.74
CA LEU A 133 19.34 -13.95 6.78
C LEU A 133 18.74 -14.67 7.98
N SER A 134 18.38 -15.95 7.83
CA SER A 134 17.56 -16.70 8.79
C SER A 134 18.13 -16.70 10.22
N VAL A 135 19.44 -16.76 10.38
CA VAL A 135 20.13 -16.76 11.68
C VAL A 135 20.48 -15.37 12.20
N LYS A 136 20.39 -14.32 11.34
CA LYS A 136 20.67 -12.93 11.74
C LYS A 136 19.59 -12.40 12.65
N ARG A 137 19.96 -11.51 13.57
CA ARG A 137 18.98 -10.78 14.38
C ARG A 137 18.28 -9.73 13.53
N PHE A 138 16.99 -9.52 13.76
CA PHE A 138 16.17 -8.56 13.02
C PHE A 138 16.77 -7.14 13.02
N GLY A 139 17.32 -6.70 14.16
CA GLY A 139 17.99 -5.40 14.27
C GLY A 139 19.24 -5.23 13.40
N GLN A 140 19.86 -6.32 12.94
CA GLN A 140 21.05 -6.30 12.07
C GLN A 140 20.72 -6.21 10.57
N LEU A 141 19.44 -6.28 10.22
CA LEU A 141 18.97 -6.24 8.84
C LEU A 141 18.87 -4.81 8.31
N SER A 142 19.09 -4.64 7.01
CA SER A 142 18.72 -3.39 6.32
C SER A 142 17.20 -3.16 6.35
N GLN A 143 16.74 -1.93 6.09
CA GLN A 143 15.31 -1.62 6.08
C GLN A 143 14.53 -2.49 5.07
N GLY A 144 15.06 -2.69 3.86
CA GLY A 144 14.45 -3.57 2.86
C GLY A 144 14.39 -5.04 3.31
N GLN A 145 15.47 -5.54 3.96
CA GLN A 145 15.48 -6.89 4.52
C GLN A 145 14.47 -7.03 5.67
N LYS A 146 14.37 -6.04 6.56
CA LYS A 146 13.36 -6.00 7.63
C LYS A 146 11.96 -6.08 7.04
N LYS A 147 11.66 -5.27 6.02
CA LYS A 147 10.35 -5.27 5.38
C LYS A 147 10.06 -6.58 4.65
N ARG A 148 11.06 -7.18 3.99
CA ARG A 148 10.92 -8.51 3.36
C ARG A 148 10.52 -9.58 4.39
N VAL A 149 11.13 -9.58 5.57
CA VAL A 149 10.76 -10.48 6.68
C VAL A 149 9.35 -10.17 7.17
N SER A 150 8.99 -8.89 7.32
CA SER A 150 7.66 -8.45 7.77
C SER A 150 6.56 -8.82 6.78
N VAL A 151 6.82 -8.71 5.48
CA VAL A 151 5.92 -9.22 4.43
C VAL A 151 5.83 -10.74 4.52
N GLY A 152 6.96 -11.44 4.67
CA GLY A 152 6.97 -12.90 4.82
C GLY A 152 6.10 -13.41 5.95
N ARG A 153 6.14 -12.71 7.08
CA ARG A 153 5.35 -13.05 8.26
C ARG A 153 3.86 -13.20 7.97
N ILE A 154 3.26 -12.30 7.18
CA ILE A 154 1.83 -12.34 6.89
C ILE A 154 1.45 -13.41 5.85
N PHE A 155 2.43 -13.96 5.13
CA PHE A 155 2.22 -15.06 4.18
C PHE A 155 2.57 -16.44 4.74
N LEU A 156 2.84 -16.55 6.05
CA LEU A 156 3.06 -17.84 6.72
C LEU A 156 1.85 -18.75 6.58
N ARG A 157 0.65 -18.22 6.80
CA ARG A 157 -0.61 -18.93 6.54
C ARG A 157 -1.34 -18.28 5.38
N GLU A 158 -1.83 -19.08 4.44
CA GLU A 158 -2.61 -18.55 3.32
C GLU A 158 -3.95 -18.00 3.78
N LYS A 159 -4.25 -16.81 3.30
CA LYS A 159 -5.49 -16.08 3.56
C LYS A 159 -6.10 -15.61 2.25
N LYS A 160 -7.39 -15.24 2.28
CA LYS A 160 -8.07 -14.67 1.12
C LYS A 160 -7.80 -13.18 0.95
N VAL A 161 -7.58 -12.47 2.06
CA VAL A 161 -7.45 -11.01 2.11
C VAL A 161 -6.16 -10.62 2.84
N TYR A 162 -5.40 -9.71 2.26
CA TYR A 162 -4.22 -9.12 2.86
C TYR A 162 -4.33 -7.59 2.86
N LEU A 163 -4.11 -6.97 4.01
CA LEU A 163 -4.03 -5.53 4.15
C LEU A 163 -2.57 -5.13 4.32
N LEU A 164 -2.04 -4.30 3.44
CA LEU A 164 -0.65 -3.83 3.45
C LEU A 164 -0.63 -2.31 3.63
N ASP A 165 -0.37 -1.86 4.86
CA ASP A 165 -0.41 -0.43 5.20
C ASP A 165 0.95 0.23 4.94
N GLU A 166 1.03 0.97 3.84
CA GLU A 166 2.22 1.67 3.35
C GLU A 166 3.49 0.79 3.37
N PRO A 167 3.50 -0.39 2.70
CA PRO A 167 4.57 -1.37 2.84
C PRO A 167 5.92 -0.91 2.29
N THR A 168 5.95 0.13 1.46
CA THR A 168 7.15 0.69 0.82
C THR A 168 7.54 2.07 1.36
N SER A 169 6.82 2.59 2.36
CA SER A 169 7.10 3.91 2.92
C SER A 169 8.53 4.00 3.48
N ASN A 170 9.17 5.16 3.28
CA ASN A 170 10.54 5.44 3.73
C ASN A 170 11.61 4.51 3.16
N MET A 171 11.39 3.95 1.96
CA MET A 171 12.36 3.15 1.23
C MET A 171 12.91 3.92 0.03
N ASP A 172 14.14 3.60 -0.36
CA ASP A 172 14.63 4.04 -1.66
C ASP A 172 13.88 3.34 -2.79
N PRO A 173 13.86 3.93 -4.02
CA PRO A 173 13.07 3.41 -5.14
C PRO A 173 13.38 1.95 -5.50
N LYS A 174 14.65 1.52 -5.37
CA LYS A 174 15.07 0.14 -5.68
C LYS A 174 14.46 -0.84 -4.68
N MET A 175 14.61 -0.58 -3.39
CA MET A 175 14.04 -1.45 -2.34
C MET A 175 12.51 -1.47 -2.41
N ALA A 176 11.88 -0.32 -2.67
CA ALA A 176 10.44 -0.26 -2.87
C ALA A 176 9.98 -1.14 -4.06
N GLY A 177 10.72 -1.11 -5.19
CA GLY A 177 10.50 -1.99 -6.33
C GLY A 177 10.57 -3.47 -5.97
N GLU A 178 11.59 -3.89 -5.22
CA GLU A 178 11.74 -5.29 -4.77
C GLU A 178 10.54 -5.76 -3.91
N ILE A 179 10.00 -4.90 -3.05
CA ILE A 179 8.83 -5.21 -2.23
C ILE A 179 7.56 -5.29 -3.10
N ARG A 180 7.39 -4.38 -4.09
CA ARG A 180 6.26 -4.43 -5.03
C ARG A 180 6.27 -5.72 -5.85
N ASP A 181 7.41 -6.09 -6.41
CA ASP A 181 7.58 -7.34 -7.16
C ASP A 181 7.24 -8.56 -6.30
N LEU A 182 7.63 -8.52 -5.03
CA LEU A 182 7.29 -9.56 -4.07
C LEU A 182 5.77 -9.65 -3.87
N VAL A 183 5.09 -8.53 -3.64
CA VAL A 183 3.64 -8.48 -3.45
C VAL A 183 2.91 -8.97 -4.72
N LEU A 184 3.36 -8.56 -5.92
CA LEU A 184 2.83 -9.03 -7.19
C LEU A 184 2.93 -10.56 -7.32
N ARG A 185 4.08 -11.15 -7.00
CA ARG A 185 4.25 -12.62 -7.02
C ARG A 185 3.34 -13.34 -6.04
N LEU A 186 3.03 -12.73 -4.89
CA LEU A 186 2.22 -13.32 -3.83
C LEU A 186 0.71 -13.09 -4.02
N SER A 187 0.30 -12.21 -4.94
CA SER A 187 -1.09 -11.75 -5.11
C SER A 187 -2.02 -12.74 -5.78
N LYS A 188 -1.50 -13.80 -6.42
CA LYS A 188 -2.30 -14.75 -7.20
C LYS A 188 -3.45 -15.30 -6.35
N ASP A 189 -4.68 -15.21 -6.90
CA ASP A 189 -5.92 -15.71 -6.29
C ASP A 189 -6.26 -15.10 -4.91
N LYS A 190 -5.73 -13.90 -4.62
CA LYS A 190 -5.90 -13.19 -3.34
C LYS A 190 -6.41 -11.77 -3.56
N VAL A 191 -7.15 -11.27 -2.60
CA VAL A 191 -7.46 -9.85 -2.50
C VAL A 191 -6.34 -9.18 -1.67
N ILE A 192 -5.64 -8.25 -2.27
CA ILE A 192 -4.65 -7.42 -1.57
C ILE A 192 -5.14 -5.98 -1.57
N LEU A 193 -5.39 -5.42 -0.39
CA LEU A 193 -5.57 -3.99 -0.21
C LEU A 193 -4.21 -3.39 0.15
N TYR A 194 -3.68 -2.56 -0.73
CA TYR A 194 -2.36 -1.96 -0.63
C TYR A 194 -2.48 -0.45 -0.46
N SER A 195 -2.18 0.12 0.71
CA SER A 195 -2.24 1.56 0.86
C SER A 195 -0.99 2.25 0.34
N SER A 196 -1.20 3.33 -0.38
CA SER A 196 -0.13 4.22 -0.85
C SER A 196 -0.63 5.68 -0.91
N HIS A 197 0.31 6.59 -0.84
CA HIS A 197 0.08 7.99 -1.18
C HIS A 197 0.74 8.37 -2.52
N ASN A 198 1.27 7.37 -3.25
CA ASN A 198 1.96 7.54 -4.52
C ASN A 198 1.17 6.87 -5.66
N LEU A 199 0.69 7.69 -6.62
CA LEU A 199 -0.09 7.19 -7.77
C LEU A 199 0.75 6.35 -8.73
N PHE A 200 2.03 6.67 -8.88
CA PHE A 200 2.92 5.91 -9.77
C PHE A 200 3.15 4.51 -9.22
N GLU A 201 3.42 4.40 -7.93
CA GLU A 201 3.46 3.11 -7.26
C GLU A 201 2.15 2.33 -7.42
N ALA A 202 1.01 3.02 -7.28
CA ALA A 202 -0.29 2.40 -7.45
C ALA A 202 -0.48 1.81 -8.85
N ARG A 203 0.00 2.49 -9.89
CA ARG A 203 -0.07 2.02 -11.28
C ARG A 203 0.83 0.83 -11.58
N GLU A 204 1.97 0.77 -10.91
CA GLU A 204 2.90 -0.37 -11.08
C GLU A 204 2.35 -1.66 -10.46
N ILE A 205 1.62 -1.55 -9.35
CA ILE A 205 1.21 -2.73 -8.58
C ILE A 205 -0.28 -3.07 -8.71
N GLY A 206 -1.15 -2.07 -8.85
CA GLY A 206 -2.60 -2.25 -8.77
C GLY A 206 -3.31 -2.34 -10.12
N SER A 207 -4.39 -3.11 -10.17
CA SER A 207 -5.37 -3.07 -11.27
C SER A 207 -6.62 -2.27 -10.88
N LYS A 208 -6.95 -2.22 -9.60
CA LYS A 208 -8.10 -1.55 -9.03
C LYS A 208 -7.66 -0.48 -8.02
N VAL A 209 -8.54 0.49 -7.79
CA VAL A 209 -8.25 1.60 -6.89
C VAL A 209 -9.43 1.93 -5.98
N ILE A 210 -9.12 2.32 -4.76
CA ILE A 210 -10.03 2.88 -3.74
C ILE A 210 -9.43 4.23 -3.33
N VAL A 211 -10.02 5.34 -3.76
CA VAL A 211 -9.51 6.68 -3.41
C VAL A 211 -10.27 7.21 -2.21
N ILE A 212 -9.54 7.49 -1.14
CA ILE A 212 -10.08 8.11 0.09
C ILE A 212 -9.62 9.56 0.17
N LYS A 213 -10.58 10.48 0.29
CA LYS A 213 -10.35 11.92 0.44
C LYS A 213 -11.18 12.45 1.61
N ASN A 214 -10.53 13.09 2.60
CA ASN A 214 -11.21 13.66 3.76
C ASN A 214 -12.17 12.68 4.45
N GLY A 215 -11.75 11.42 4.59
CA GLY A 215 -12.55 10.38 5.23
C GLY A 215 -13.71 9.81 4.39
N LYS A 216 -13.85 10.19 3.13
CA LYS A 216 -14.91 9.73 2.23
C LYS A 216 -14.33 8.97 1.04
N LEU A 217 -15.13 8.07 0.46
CA LEU A 217 -14.80 7.42 -0.80
C LEU A 217 -14.99 8.43 -1.95
N ALA A 218 -13.88 8.75 -2.63
CA ALA A 218 -13.90 9.64 -3.79
C ALA A 218 -14.01 8.85 -5.11
N LEU A 219 -13.38 7.66 -5.19
CA LEU A 219 -13.42 6.80 -6.37
C LEU A 219 -13.25 5.33 -5.95
N PHE A 220 -13.99 4.45 -6.61
CA PHE A 220 -13.79 3.00 -6.59
C PHE A 220 -13.92 2.48 -8.02
N GLY A 221 -12.87 1.88 -8.58
CA GLY A 221 -12.87 1.43 -9.98
C GLY A 221 -11.53 0.86 -10.43
N ASN A 222 -11.29 0.92 -11.74
CA ASN A 222 -10.01 0.53 -12.30
C ASN A 222 -8.99 1.65 -12.16
N ILE A 223 -7.73 1.29 -11.98
CA ILE A 223 -6.65 2.29 -11.90
C ILE A 223 -6.50 3.10 -13.18
N SER A 224 -6.85 2.50 -14.34
CA SER A 224 -6.89 3.15 -15.65
C SER A 224 -7.92 4.29 -15.74
N ASP A 225 -8.94 4.28 -14.88
CA ASP A 225 -10.01 5.29 -14.89
C ASP A 225 -9.54 6.61 -14.24
N ILE A 226 -8.41 6.56 -13.52
CA ILE A 226 -7.76 7.76 -12.99
C ILE A 226 -7.12 8.50 -14.18
N LYS A 227 -7.76 9.58 -14.61
CA LYS A 227 -7.14 10.50 -15.58
C LYS A 227 -5.93 11.14 -14.93
N THR A 228 -4.77 10.95 -15.50
CA THR A 228 -3.56 11.61 -15.05
C THR A 228 -3.28 12.77 -15.98
N GLU A 229 -3.20 13.93 -15.40
CA GLU A 229 -2.35 14.97 -15.95
C GLU A 229 -0.89 14.57 -15.76
N LYS A 230 0.00 15.11 -16.59
CA LYS A 230 1.39 14.72 -16.64
C LYS A 230 2.14 15.19 -15.39
N TYR A 231 3.07 14.36 -14.91
CA TYR A 231 3.94 14.73 -13.80
C TYR A 231 4.90 15.81 -14.26
N THR A 232 4.81 17.00 -13.68
CA THR A 232 5.63 18.15 -14.06
C THR A 232 6.59 18.52 -12.93
N ILE A 233 7.87 18.57 -13.25
CA ILE A 233 8.90 19.10 -12.36
C ILE A 233 9.46 20.42 -12.91
N GLY A 234 9.85 21.30 -11.99
CA GLY A 234 10.61 22.50 -12.27
C GLY A 234 12.07 22.33 -11.87
N ILE A 235 12.97 22.64 -12.78
CA ILE A 235 14.42 22.63 -12.50
C ILE A 235 14.94 24.07 -12.60
N ARG A 236 15.56 24.54 -11.52
CA ARG A 236 16.29 25.82 -11.51
C ARG A 236 17.76 25.56 -11.81
N THR A 237 18.28 26.29 -12.81
CA THR A 237 19.65 26.14 -13.30
C THR A 237 20.48 27.39 -13.08
N VAL A 238 21.79 27.33 -13.36
CA VAL A 238 22.71 28.46 -13.27
C VAL A 238 23.01 28.98 -14.68
N GLY A 239 22.63 30.25 -14.94
CA GLY A 239 23.17 31.00 -16.06
C GLY A 239 22.81 30.52 -17.45
N LEU A 240 21.67 29.84 -17.62
CA LEU A 240 21.18 29.40 -18.94
C LEU A 240 19.84 30.07 -19.24
N ASP A 241 19.71 30.61 -20.44
CA ASP A 241 18.45 31.19 -20.96
C ASP A 241 17.53 30.12 -21.54
N GLU A 242 18.07 28.97 -21.96
CA GLU A 242 17.33 27.82 -22.45
C GLU A 242 17.92 26.51 -21.88
N VAL A 243 17.06 25.59 -21.47
CA VAL A 243 17.45 24.29 -20.97
C VAL A 243 16.92 23.19 -21.89
N PRO A 244 17.78 22.28 -22.37
CA PRO A 244 17.34 21.19 -23.25
C PRO A 244 16.21 20.37 -22.65
N PHE A 245 15.23 19.98 -23.49
CA PHE A 245 14.07 19.17 -23.15
C PHE A 245 13.02 19.83 -22.25
N SER A 246 13.20 21.12 -21.86
CA SER A 246 12.15 21.84 -21.13
C SER A 246 10.95 22.10 -22.05
N ILE A 247 9.74 21.97 -21.46
CA ILE A 247 8.47 22.27 -22.14
C ILE A 247 8.01 23.71 -21.93
N GLY A 248 8.66 24.45 -21.04
CA GLY A 248 8.33 25.81 -20.71
C GLY A 248 9.12 26.32 -19.51
N LYS A 249 8.74 27.52 -19.02
CA LYS A 249 9.34 28.15 -17.85
C LYS A 249 8.26 28.78 -16.97
N GLU A 250 8.37 28.60 -15.68
CA GLU A 250 7.51 29.22 -14.66
C GLU A 250 8.39 29.85 -13.58
N GLY A 251 8.42 31.18 -13.53
CA GLY A 251 9.37 31.93 -12.71
C GLY A 251 10.81 31.56 -13.05
N ASP A 252 11.56 31.11 -12.05
CA ASP A 252 12.97 30.69 -12.20
C ASP A 252 13.15 29.22 -12.59
N TYR A 253 12.05 28.47 -12.78
CA TYR A 253 12.08 27.03 -13.02
C TYR A 253 11.76 26.71 -14.49
N TYR A 254 12.60 25.90 -15.10
CA TYR A 254 12.32 25.24 -16.38
C TYR A 254 11.46 23.99 -16.13
N LEU A 255 10.36 23.86 -16.86
CA LEU A 255 9.38 22.81 -16.67
C LEU A 255 9.73 21.58 -17.53
N PHE A 256 9.61 20.40 -16.93
CA PHE A 256 9.81 19.11 -17.60
C PHE A 256 8.62 18.21 -17.28
N GLU A 257 8.11 17.57 -18.32
CA GLU A 257 7.02 16.62 -18.24
C GLU A 257 7.58 15.21 -18.26
N LEU A 258 7.24 14.43 -17.24
CA LEU A 258 7.71 13.07 -17.02
C LEU A 258 6.52 12.12 -16.84
N GLN A 259 6.76 10.83 -16.95
CA GLN A 259 5.75 9.81 -16.62
C GLN A 259 5.60 9.64 -15.10
N GLY A 260 6.69 9.90 -14.35
CA GLY A 260 6.69 9.79 -12.90
C GLY A 260 7.99 10.26 -12.25
N PRO A 261 8.03 10.32 -10.90
CA PRO A 261 9.20 10.75 -10.15
C PRO A 261 10.43 9.85 -10.36
N GLU A 262 10.23 8.58 -10.76
CA GLU A 262 11.31 7.64 -11.07
C GLU A 262 12.14 8.06 -12.29
N GLU A 263 11.60 8.89 -13.17
CA GLU A 263 12.34 9.44 -14.32
C GLU A 263 13.24 10.64 -13.96
N VAL A 264 13.03 11.25 -12.79
CA VAL A 264 13.80 12.44 -12.34
C VAL A 264 15.31 12.19 -12.32
N PRO A 265 15.85 11.08 -11.75
CA PRO A 265 17.28 10.82 -11.78
C PRO A 265 17.85 10.70 -13.19
N SER A 266 17.10 10.08 -14.11
CA SER A 266 17.50 9.94 -15.51
C SER A 266 17.55 11.29 -16.22
N LEU A 267 16.57 12.16 -15.99
CA LEU A 267 16.56 13.52 -16.52
C LEU A 267 17.73 14.34 -15.97
N ILE A 268 17.97 14.30 -14.66
CA ILE A 268 19.10 14.99 -14.01
C ILE A 268 20.43 14.56 -14.66
N SER A 269 20.62 13.25 -14.84
CA SER A 269 21.83 12.70 -15.48
C SER A 269 21.98 13.19 -16.92
N LYS A 270 20.90 13.22 -17.70
CA LYS A 270 20.91 13.74 -19.09
C LYS A 270 21.25 15.23 -19.16
N LEU A 271 20.70 16.03 -18.26
CA LEU A 271 20.96 17.47 -18.20
C LEU A 271 22.40 17.76 -17.77
N SER A 272 22.88 17.07 -16.72
CA SER A 272 24.27 17.19 -16.26
C SER A 272 25.28 16.76 -17.32
N GLY A 273 24.97 15.68 -18.07
CA GLY A 273 25.79 15.25 -19.21
C GLY A 273 25.86 16.27 -20.38
N LYS A 274 24.90 17.21 -20.43
CA LYS A 274 24.89 18.35 -21.37
C LYS A 274 25.48 19.64 -20.76
N GLY A 275 26.09 19.57 -19.58
CA GLY A 275 26.72 20.71 -18.92
C GLY A 275 25.75 21.61 -18.15
N VAL A 276 24.49 21.21 -17.97
CA VAL A 276 23.53 22.00 -17.21
C VAL A 276 23.84 21.89 -15.72
N GLN A 277 24.12 23.02 -15.07
CA GLN A 277 24.29 23.08 -13.61
C GLN A 277 22.95 23.26 -12.92
N ILE A 278 22.51 22.21 -12.23
CA ILE A 278 21.23 22.16 -11.52
C ILE A 278 21.40 22.70 -10.11
N ARG A 279 20.59 23.68 -9.72
CA ARG A 279 20.53 24.24 -8.36
C ARG A 279 19.46 23.61 -7.50
N GLU A 280 18.30 23.36 -8.11
CA GLU A 280 17.12 22.91 -7.38
C GLU A 280 16.20 22.13 -8.32
N VAL A 281 15.59 21.10 -7.80
CA VAL A 281 14.52 20.36 -8.47
C VAL A 281 13.29 20.42 -7.57
N LYS A 282 12.17 20.86 -8.12
CA LYS A 282 10.91 21.02 -7.39
C LYS A 282 9.78 20.34 -8.18
N GLU A 283 8.92 19.65 -7.49
CA GLU A 283 7.67 19.16 -8.06
C GLU A 283 6.72 20.36 -8.27
N MET A 284 6.26 20.56 -9.50
CA MET A 284 5.38 21.67 -9.87
C MET A 284 3.93 21.24 -9.95
N GLN A 285 3.69 20.01 -10.48
CA GLN A 285 2.36 19.45 -10.61
C GLN A 285 2.41 17.95 -10.32
N ASN A 286 1.59 17.53 -9.37
CA ASN A 286 1.42 16.13 -9.01
C ASN A 286 -0.02 15.71 -9.31
N PRO A 287 -0.23 14.73 -10.21
CA PRO A 287 -1.57 14.24 -10.55
C PRO A 287 -2.41 13.80 -9.36
N LEU A 288 -1.76 13.41 -8.25
CA LEU A 288 -2.46 13.09 -7.01
C LEU A 288 -3.03 14.32 -6.31
N GLU A 289 -2.32 15.45 -6.33
CA GLU A 289 -2.83 16.67 -5.71
C GLU A 289 -4.11 17.14 -6.38
N GLU A 290 -4.26 16.92 -7.69
CA GLU A 290 -5.49 17.26 -8.42
C GLU A 290 -6.66 16.35 -8.08
N LEU A 291 -6.41 15.05 -7.91
CA LEU A 291 -7.41 14.12 -7.38
C LEU A 291 -7.88 14.54 -5.97
N PHE A 292 -7.01 15.26 -5.24
CA PHE A 292 -7.27 15.65 -3.87
C PHE A 292 -7.62 17.14 -3.69
N LYS A 293 -7.57 17.95 -4.75
CA LYS A 293 -8.18 19.30 -4.81
C LYS A 293 -9.68 19.19 -5.05
#